data_1474443798e6367d39f09c707db334fb
#
_entry.id   1474443798e6367d39f09c707db334fb
#
_cell.length_a   1.000
_cell.length_b   1.000
_cell.length_c   1.000
_cell.angle_alpha   90.00
_cell.angle_beta   90.00
_cell.angle_gamma   90.00
#
_symmetry.space_group_name_H-M   'P 1'
#
loop_
_entity.id
_entity.type
_entity.pdbx_description
1 polymer ?
#
loop_
_entity_poly.entity_id
_entity_poly.type
_entity_poly.pdbx_seq_one_letter_code
_entity_poly.pdbx_strand_id
1 'polypeptide(L)'
;MPTAFPHLIDGRPVESADRVPDINPSNVNDIVGEFARGTTADVELAVAAAKAAFPKWSHSTPQERFDILDRAGTEILARKEELGRLLSREQGKPLADGIGEAGRAGLIFKFFAGEAVRVGGEKIASVRPAVEIEITREPVGIVAAITPWNFPLAIPA
;
A
#
# COMPACT_ATOMS: atom_id res chain seq x y z
N MET A 1 -8.37 7.44 -26.39
CA MET A 1 -8.73 8.15 -25.15
C MET A 1 -7.79 7.65 -24.07
N PRO A 2 -7.33 8.50 -23.15
CA PRO A 2 -6.52 8.03 -22.01
C PRO A 2 -7.30 7.04 -21.14
N THR A 3 -6.59 6.14 -20.48
CA THR A 3 -7.21 5.17 -19.56
C THR A 3 -7.72 5.89 -18.33
N ALA A 4 -8.97 5.64 -17.97
CA ALA A 4 -9.60 6.21 -16.78
C ALA A 4 -9.40 5.28 -15.58
N PHE A 5 -8.96 5.85 -14.45
CA PHE A 5 -8.73 5.14 -13.22
C PHE A 5 -9.68 5.63 -12.13
N PRO A 6 -10.68 4.81 -11.72
CA PRO A 6 -11.58 5.12 -10.62
C PRO A 6 -10.88 5.00 -9.26
N HIS A 7 -11.55 5.43 -8.18
CA HIS A 7 -11.17 5.02 -6.83
C HIS A 7 -11.37 3.52 -6.66
N LEU A 8 -10.54 2.91 -5.83
CA LEU A 8 -10.74 1.53 -5.40
C LEU A 8 -11.19 1.53 -3.93
N ILE A 9 -12.47 1.28 -3.69
CA ILE A 9 -13.05 1.24 -2.34
C ILE A 9 -13.73 -0.11 -2.14
N ASP A 10 -13.43 -0.81 -1.06
CA ASP A 10 -13.95 -2.16 -0.77
C ASP A 10 -13.71 -3.17 -1.92
N GLY A 11 -12.56 -3.05 -2.60
CA GLY A 11 -12.21 -3.88 -3.74
C GLY A 11 -13.04 -3.62 -5.00
N ARG A 12 -13.81 -2.52 -5.05
CA ARG A 12 -14.68 -2.16 -6.17
C ARG A 12 -14.29 -0.81 -6.76
N PRO A 13 -14.42 -0.63 -8.09
CA PRO A 13 -14.24 0.68 -8.71
C PRO A 13 -15.38 1.62 -8.29
N VAL A 14 -15.01 2.83 -7.88
CA VAL A 14 -15.95 3.93 -7.59
C VAL A 14 -15.62 5.08 -8.52
N GLU A 15 -16.52 5.35 -9.43
CA GLU A 15 -16.36 6.37 -10.47
C GLU A 15 -16.47 7.79 -9.90
N SER A 16 -15.72 8.72 -10.49
CA SER A 16 -15.85 10.16 -10.25
C SER A 16 -16.00 10.88 -11.59
N ALA A 17 -16.88 11.86 -11.62
CA ALA A 17 -17.02 12.76 -12.79
C ALA A 17 -15.87 13.77 -12.86
N ASP A 18 -15.26 14.10 -11.71
CA ASP A 18 -14.07 14.97 -11.64
C ASP A 18 -12.82 14.09 -11.71
N ARG A 19 -11.95 14.36 -12.69
CA ARG A 19 -10.73 13.61 -12.94
C ARG A 19 -9.55 14.53 -13.17
N VAL A 20 -8.39 14.08 -12.80
CA VAL A 20 -7.12 14.79 -12.99
C VAL A 20 -6.27 13.99 -13.99
N PRO A 21 -5.80 14.59 -15.08
CA PRO A 21 -4.87 13.94 -15.97
C PRO A 21 -3.49 13.84 -15.31
N ASP A 22 -2.90 12.65 -15.42
CA ASP A 22 -1.50 12.44 -15.13
C ASP A 22 -0.71 12.59 -16.43
N ILE A 23 0.16 13.59 -16.47
CA ILE A 23 0.88 14.00 -17.66
C ILE A 23 2.35 13.65 -17.51
N ASN A 24 2.90 12.94 -18.48
CA ASN A 24 4.32 12.63 -18.55
C ASN A 24 5.14 13.93 -18.59
N PRO A 25 5.96 14.25 -17.56
CA PRO A 25 6.72 15.49 -17.51
C PRO A 25 7.82 15.57 -18.57
N SER A 26 8.23 14.44 -19.13
CA SER A 26 9.21 14.39 -20.22
C SER A 26 8.57 14.55 -21.60
N ASN A 27 7.25 14.42 -21.71
CA ASN A 27 6.46 14.63 -22.93
C ASN A 27 5.05 15.06 -22.59
N VAL A 28 4.79 16.34 -22.55
CA VAL A 28 3.52 16.93 -22.14
C VAL A 28 2.31 16.57 -23.03
N ASN A 29 2.56 15.97 -24.18
CA ASN A 29 1.50 15.43 -25.05
C ASN A 29 1.12 13.98 -24.72
N ASP A 30 1.84 13.35 -23.79
CA ASP A 30 1.62 11.98 -23.36
C ASP A 30 0.85 11.99 -22.02
N ILE A 31 -0.44 11.68 -22.10
CA ILE A 31 -1.29 11.50 -20.91
C ILE A 31 -1.17 10.04 -20.45
N VAL A 32 -0.62 9.82 -19.28
CA VAL A 32 -0.42 8.49 -18.67
C VAL A 32 -1.76 7.87 -18.32
N GLY A 33 -2.66 8.68 -17.74
CA GLY A 33 -4.01 8.28 -17.37
C GLY A 33 -4.82 9.44 -16.82
N GLU A 34 -6.11 9.20 -16.58
CA GLU A 34 -7.01 10.14 -15.91
C GLU A 34 -7.48 9.51 -14.59
N PHE A 35 -7.17 10.14 -13.49
CA PHE A 35 -7.44 9.63 -12.15
C PHE A 35 -8.63 10.33 -11.52
N ALA A 36 -9.52 9.55 -10.90
CA ALA A 36 -10.64 10.08 -10.14
C ALA A 36 -10.16 11.02 -9.04
N ARG A 37 -10.78 12.19 -8.92
CA ARG A 37 -10.55 13.14 -7.84
C ARG A 37 -11.51 12.85 -6.69
N GLY A 38 -10.94 12.58 -5.49
CA GLY A 38 -11.72 12.24 -4.30
C GLY A 38 -12.40 13.45 -3.67
N THR A 39 -13.60 13.22 -3.15
CA THR A 39 -14.38 14.15 -2.34
C THR A 39 -14.38 13.70 -0.88
N THR A 40 -14.91 14.55 0.01
CA THR A 40 -15.12 14.16 1.42
C THR A 40 -16.03 12.91 1.52
N ALA A 41 -17.03 12.80 0.67
CA ALA A 41 -17.92 11.64 0.66
C ALA A 41 -17.19 10.35 0.27
N ASP A 42 -16.24 10.41 -0.67
CA ASP A 42 -15.42 9.25 -1.03
C ASP A 42 -14.51 8.80 0.13
N VAL A 43 -13.96 9.77 0.87
CA VAL A 43 -13.18 9.48 2.07
C VAL A 43 -14.05 8.81 3.15
N GLU A 44 -15.27 9.31 3.37
CA GLU A 44 -16.22 8.72 4.31
C GLU A 44 -16.59 7.28 3.93
N LEU A 45 -16.82 7.02 2.64
CA LEU A 45 -17.05 5.67 2.12
C LEU A 45 -15.84 4.75 2.35
N ALA A 46 -14.63 5.23 2.06
CA ALA A 46 -13.41 4.46 2.27
C ALA A 46 -13.18 4.11 3.75
N VAL A 47 -13.41 5.08 4.65
CA VAL A 47 -13.33 4.88 6.10
C VAL A 47 -14.40 3.89 6.58
N ALA A 48 -15.63 3.99 6.07
CA ALA A 48 -16.71 3.05 6.41
C ALA A 48 -16.37 1.63 5.96
N ALA A 49 -15.83 1.46 4.74
CA ALA A 49 -15.38 0.17 4.22
C ALA A 49 -14.25 -0.44 5.09
N ALA A 50 -13.25 0.38 5.45
CA ALA A 50 -12.17 -0.04 6.32
C ALA A 50 -12.67 -0.45 7.71
N LYS A 51 -13.64 0.29 8.29
CA LYS A 51 -14.30 -0.07 9.56
C LYS A 51 -15.02 -1.40 9.47
N ALA A 52 -15.74 -1.65 8.38
CA ALA A 52 -16.44 -2.92 8.16
C ALA A 52 -15.48 -4.11 8.01
N ALA A 53 -14.32 -3.91 7.37
CA ALA A 53 -13.30 -4.94 7.19
C ALA A 53 -12.48 -5.23 8.47
N PHE A 54 -12.33 -4.25 9.36
CA PHE A 54 -11.45 -4.31 10.51
C PHE A 54 -11.67 -5.53 11.43
N PRO A 55 -12.91 -5.90 11.83
CA PRO A 55 -13.11 -7.04 12.73
C PRO A 55 -12.55 -8.35 12.19
N LYS A 56 -12.72 -8.60 10.89
CA LYS A 56 -12.16 -9.80 10.24
C LYS A 56 -10.64 -9.70 10.10
N TRP A 57 -10.13 -8.57 9.63
CA TRP A 57 -8.70 -8.40 9.37
C TRP A 57 -7.87 -8.38 10.65
N SER A 58 -8.35 -7.75 11.72
CA SER A 58 -7.66 -7.68 13.01
C SER A 58 -7.45 -9.05 13.66
N HIS A 59 -8.29 -10.04 13.32
CA HIS A 59 -8.18 -11.42 13.80
C HIS A 59 -7.58 -12.37 12.76
N SER A 60 -7.07 -11.87 11.63
CA SER A 60 -6.37 -12.71 10.65
C SER A 60 -5.12 -13.32 11.28
N THR A 61 -4.80 -14.54 10.86
CA THR A 61 -3.61 -15.22 11.33
C THR A 61 -2.32 -14.59 10.80
N PRO A 62 -1.17 -14.75 11.47
CA PRO A 62 0.12 -14.35 10.91
C PRO A 62 0.39 -14.95 9.53
N GLN A 63 -0.03 -16.21 9.30
CA GLN A 63 0.14 -16.88 8.02
C GLN A 63 -0.69 -16.24 6.90
N GLU A 64 -1.96 -15.90 7.15
CA GLU A 64 -2.79 -15.20 6.15
C GLU A 64 -2.18 -13.86 5.73
N ARG A 65 -1.62 -13.11 6.68
CA ARG A 65 -0.94 -11.83 6.39
C ARG A 65 0.33 -12.06 5.58
N PHE A 66 1.13 -13.08 5.97
CA PHE A 66 2.31 -13.48 5.22
C PHE A 66 1.95 -13.81 3.77
N ASP A 67 0.97 -14.68 3.55
CA ASP A 67 0.60 -15.17 2.21
C ASP A 67 0.16 -14.03 1.28
N ILE A 68 -0.58 -13.06 1.81
CA ILE A 68 -1.04 -11.89 1.04
C ILE A 68 0.14 -11.00 0.66
N LEU A 69 0.99 -10.63 1.63
CA LEU A 69 2.14 -9.77 1.40
C LEU A 69 3.18 -10.44 0.50
N ASP A 70 3.45 -11.73 0.72
CA ASP A 70 4.40 -12.50 -0.09
C ASP A 70 3.94 -12.59 -1.54
N ARG A 71 2.65 -12.85 -1.79
CA ARG A 71 2.07 -12.85 -3.14
C ARG A 71 2.19 -11.48 -3.79
N ALA A 72 1.83 -10.40 -3.09
CA ALA A 72 1.96 -9.03 -3.60
C ALA A 72 3.41 -8.72 -3.99
N GLY A 73 4.37 -9.04 -3.11
CA GLY A 73 5.80 -8.86 -3.42
C GLY A 73 6.25 -9.67 -4.63
N THR A 74 5.78 -10.92 -4.76
CA THR A 74 6.09 -11.78 -5.92
C THR A 74 5.56 -11.19 -7.22
N GLU A 75 4.32 -10.73 -7.25
CA GLU A 75 3.70 -10.10 -8.42
C GLU A 75 4.42 -8.81 -8.82
N ILE A 76 4.76 -7.94 -7.88
CA ILE A 76 5.50 -6.71 -8.14
C ILE A 76 6.87 -7.03 -8.73
N LEU A 77 7.61 -7.98 -8.16
CA LEU A 77 8.93 -8.39 -8.66
C LEU A 77 8.86 -8.99 -10.07
N ALA A 78 7.84 -9.81 -10.35
CA ALA A 78 7.63 -10.39 -11.67
C ALA A 78 7.33 -9.32 -12.74
N ARG A 79 6.69 -8.22 -12.35
CA ARG A 79 6.30 -7.11 -13.23
C ARG A 79 7.18 -5.87 -13.10
N LYS A 80 8.33 -5.95 -12.46
CA LYS A 80 9.18 -4.77 -12.15
C LYS A 80 9.57 -3.94 -13.38
N GLU A 81 9.79 -4.58 -14.53
CA GLU A 81 10.11 -3.89 -15.78
C GLU A 81 8.91 -3.08 -16.31
N GLU A 82 7.71 -3.66 -16.28
CA GLU A 82 6.47 -3.01 -16.66
C GLU A 82 6.17 -1.82 -15.73
N LEU A 83 6.20 -2.06 -14.43
CA LEU A 83 5.95 -1.04 -13.40
C LEU A 83 7.02 0.06 -13.43
N GLY A 84 8.27 -0.29 -13.63
CA GLY A 84 9.37 0.67 -13.76
C GLY A 84 9.23 1.58 -14.97
N ARG A 85 8.74 1.06 -16.11
CA ARG A 85 8.42 1.87 -17.29
C ARG A 85 7.27 2.84 -17.02
N LEU A 86 6.24 2.38 -16.32
CA LEU A 86 5.11 3.23 -15.92
C LEU A 86 5.57 4.35 -14.98
N LEU A 87 6.37 4.03 -13.95
CA LEU A 87 6.97 5.01 -13.04
C LEU A 87 7.82 6.05 -13.75
N SER A 88 8.67 5.59 -14.69
CA SER A 88 9.50 6.49 -15.48
C SER A 88 8.66 7.44 -16.34
N ARG A 89 7.57 6.94 -16.92
CA ARG A 89 6.64 7.72 -17.73
C ARG A 89 5.85 8.74 -16.90
N GLU A 90 5.36 8.32 -15.73
CA GLU A 90 4.57 9.15 -14.81
C GLU A 90 5.42 10.26 -14.16
N GLN A 91 6.64 9.96 -13.77
CA GLN A 91 7.48 10.87 -12.99
C GLN A 91 8.61 11.53 -13.76
N GLY A 92 8.90 11.06 -14.97
CA GLY A 92 10.05 11.53 -15.74
C GLY A 92 11.42 11.09 -15.20
N LYS A 93 11.48 10.16 -14.23
CA LYS A 93 12.74 9.62 -13.72
C LYS A 93 13.40 8.69 -14.73
N PRO A 94 14.74 8.48 -14.67
CA PRO A 94 15.42 7.51 -15.51
C PRO A 94 14.79 6.12 -15.38
N LEU A 95 14.75 5.37 -16.50
CA LEU A 95 14.12 4.04 -16.52
C LEU A 95 14.74 3.07 -15.51
N ALA A 96 16.06 3.12 -15.35
CA ALA A 96 16.77 2.29 -14.38
C ALA A 96 16.31 2.56 -12.94
N ASP A 97 16.05 3.83 -12.61
CA ASP A 97 15.56 4.23 -11.28
C ASP A 97 14.11 3.77 -11.06
N GLY A 98 13.25 3.88 -12.08
CA GLY A 98 11.89 3.35 -12.04
C GLY A 98 11.84 1.84 -11.81
N ILE A 99 12.67 1.07 -12.54
CA ILE A 99 12.78 -0.38 -12.37
C ILE A 99 13.36 -0.73 -11.00
N GLY A 100 14.36 0.01 -10.54
CA GLY A 100 14.96 -0.14 -9.21
C GLY A 100 13.93 0.11 -8.09
N GLU A 101 13.09 1.13 -8.24
CA GLU A 101 12.01 1.43 -7.30
C GLU A 101 10.96 0.32 -7.25
N ALA A 102 10.50 -0.16 -8.41
CA ALA A 102 9.56 -1.28 -8.48
C ALA A 102 10.14 -2.55 -7.82
N GLY A 103 11.42 -2.84 -8.06
CA GLY A 103 12.12 -3.92 -7.38
C GLY A 103 12.17 -3.74 -5.86
N ARG A 104 12.44 -2.52 -5.38
CA ARG A 104 12.46 -2.18 -3.95
C ARG A 104 11.08 -2.38 -3.32
N ALA A 105 10.00 -1.92 -3.96
CA ALA A 105 8.64 -2.11 -3.47
C ALA A 105 8.32 -3.60 -3.27
N GLY A 106 8.63 -4.44 -4.25
CA GLY A 106 8.43 -5.90 -4.12
C GLY A 106 9.22 -6.50 -2.96
N LEU A 107 10.46 -6.06 -2.74
CA LEU A 107 11.29 -6.51 -1.61
C LEU A 107 10.76 -6.03 -0.24
N ILE A 108 10.16 -4.82 -0.16
CA ILE A 108 9.51 -4.33 1.04
C ILE A 108 8.34 -5.24 1.42
N PHE A 109 7.47 -5.58 0.48
CA PHE A 109 6.39 -6.55 0.72
C PHE A 109 6.93 -7.91 1.21
N LYS A 110 8.00 -8.43 0.61
CA LYS A 110 8.65 -9.68 1.05
C LYS A 110 9.20 -9.58 2.47
N PHE A 111 9.84 -8.45 2.80
CA PHE A 111 10.36 -8.22 4.14
C PHE A 111 9.23 -8.23 5.17
N PHE A 112 8.16 -7.45 4.95
CA PHE A 112 7.05 -7.37 5.87
C PHE A 112 6.18 -8.63 5.90
N ALA A 113 6.15 -9.43 4.84
CA ALA A 113 5.60 -10.79 4.90
C ALA A 113 6.34 -11.62 5.97
N GLY A 114 7.68 -11.61 5.95
CA GLY A 114 8.49 -12.25 6.97
C GLY A 114 8.28 -11.69 8.38
N GLU A 115 8.05 -10.38 8.51
CA GLU A 115 7.73 -9.76 9.80
C GLU A 115 6.35 -10.16 10.32
N ALA A 116 5.37 -10.37 9.44
CA ALA A 116 4.02 -10.79 9.84
C ALA A 116 3.99 -12.06 10.70
N VAL A 117 4.91 -13.01 10.45
CA VAL A 117 5.03 -14.25 11.23
C VAL A 117 5.96 -14.13 12.45
N ARG A 118 6.62 -12.98 12.62
CA ARG A 118 7.52 -12.68 13.75
C ARG A 118 6.93 -11.72 14.77
N VAL A 119 5.69 -11.30 14.59
CA VAL A 119 4.97 -10.42 15.54
C VAL A 119 4.70 -11.23 16.81
N GLY A 120 5.53 -11.02 17.83
CA GLY A 120 5.41 -11.65 19.14
C GLY A 120 5.15 -10.64 20.25
N GLY A 121 4.94 -11.16 21.45
CA GLY A 121 4.95 -10.41 22.70
C GLY A 121 6.18 -10.79 23.53
N GLU A 122 6.27 -10.22 24.71
CA GLU A 122 7.33 -10.49 25.68
C GLU A 122 6.72 -10.75 27.05
N LYS A 123 7.28 -11.70 27.81
CA LYS A 123 6.98 -11.88 29.23
C LYS A 123 8.28 -11.66 30.00
N ILE A 124 8.27 -10.66 30.88
CA ILE A 124 9.44 -10.25 31.63
C ILE A 124 9.14 -10.24 33.13
N ALA A 125 10.18 -10.49 33.95
CA ALA A 125 10.05 -10.41 35.40
C ALA A 125 9.92 -8.95 35.84
N SER A 126 9.03 -8.70 36.79
CA SER A 126 8.93 -7.40 37.47
C SER A 126 9.96 -7.30 38.59
N VAL A 127 10.42 -6.08 38.86
CA VAL A 127 11.18 -5.75 40.09
C VAL A 127 10.31 -5.79 41.35
N ARG A 128 8.98 -5.89 41.21
CA ARG A 128 8.05 -6.00 42.33
C ARG A 128 7.69 -7.47 42.59
N PRO A 129 7.69 -7.92 43.84
CA PRO A 129 7.28 -9.28 44.19
C PRO A 129 5.82 -9.57 43.74
N ALA A 130 5.58 -10.77 43.25
CA ALA A 130 4.27 -11.27 42.83
C ALA A 130 3.62 -10.44 41.69
N VAL A 131 4.41 -9.72 40.89
CA VAL A 131 3.96 -9.00 39.68
C VAL A 131 4.64 -9.62 38.47
N GLU A 132 3.87 -9.97 37.46
CA GLU A 132 4.34 -10.34 36.12
C GLU A 132 4.08 -9.21 35.14
N ILE A 133 4.96 -9.04 34.13
CA ILE A 133 4.78 -8.09 33.05
C ILE A 133 4.65 -8.86 31.75
N GLU A 134 3.55 -8.63 31.03
CA GLU A 134 3.32 -9.16 29.71
C GLU A 134 3.12 -8.01 28.72
N ILE A 135 3.85 -8.06 27.61
CA ILE A 135 3.76 -7.08 26.51
C ILE A 135 3.08 -7.78 25.36
N THR A 136 1.93 -7.27 24.95
CA THR A 136 1.16 -7.76 23.80
C THR A 136 1.16 -6.73 22.67
N ARG A 137 0.98 -7.19 21.45
CA ARG A 137 0.81 -6.33 20.28
C ARG A 137 -0.62 -6.44 19.79
N GLU A 138 -1.29 -5.30 19.66
CA GLU A 138 -2.69 -5.23 19.28
C GLU A 138 -2.85 -4.34 18.04
N PRO A 139 -3.87 -4.60 17.19
CA PRO A 139 -4.17 -3.75 16.04
C PRO A 139 -4.52 -2.33 16.47
N VAL A 140 -3.87 -1.33 15.87
CA VAL A 140 -4.13 0.10 16.19
C VAL A 140 -5.46 0.62 15.62
N GLY A 141 -6.10 -0.11 14.71
CA GLY A 141 -7.33 0.30 14.04
C GLY A 141 -7.09 0.70 12.59
N ILE A 142 -7.81 1.73 12.13
CA ILE A 142 -7.77 2.21 10.75
C ILE A 142 -6.70 3.28 10.64
N VAL A 143 -5.86 3.16 9.62
CA VAL A 143 -4.74 4.08 9.34
C VAL A 143 -4.97 4.77 8.01
N ALA A 144 -4.77 6.09 7.97
CA ALA A 144 -4.65 6.84 6.73
C ALA A 144 -3.16 7.03 6.40
N ALA A 145 -2.75 6.61 5.21
CA ALA A 145 -1.39 6.79 4.74
C ALA A 145 -1.34 7.93 3.72
N ILE A 146 -0.61 9.03 4.04
CA ILE A 146 -0.35 10.15 3.14
C ILE A 146 1.13 10.12 2.81
N THR A 147 1.45 9.54 1.66
CA THR A 147 2.84 9.28 1.26
C THR A 147 3.38 10.38 0.35
N PRO A 148 4.71 10.66 0.38
CA PRO A 148 5.36 11.55 -0.58
C PRO A 148 5.24 11.00 -2.02
N TRP A 149 5.28 11.91 -2.97
CA TRP A 149 5.09 11.60 -4.41
C TRP A 149 6.37 11.14 -5.12
N ASN A 150 7.56 11.30 -4.52
CA ASN A 150 8.83 11.10 -5.19
C ASN A 150 9.29 9.63 -5.32
N PHE A 151 8.67 8.73 -4.54
CA PHE A 151 8.77 7.29 -4.66
C PHE A 151 7.37 6.67 -4.51
N PRO A 152 6.49 6.85 -5.52
CA PRO A 152 5.06 6.58 -5.39
C PRO A 152 4.71 5.10 -5.29
N LEU A 153 5.64 4.20 -5.57
CA LEU A 153 5.45 2.76 -5.39
C LEU A 153 6.18 2.23 -4.16
N ALA A 154 7.41 2.67 -3.91
CA ALA A 154 8.23 2.12 -2.82
C ALA A 154 7.86 2.66 -1.43
N ILE A 155 7.35 3.92 -1.33
CA ILE A 155 6.98 4.47 -0.01
C ILE A 155 5.61 3.97 0.46
N PRO A 156 4.57 3.80 -0.40
CA PRO A 156 3.33 3.16 0.02
C PRO A 156 3.46 1.66 0.34
N ALA A 157 4.49 1.00 -0.21
CA ALA A 157 4.75 -0.42 0.00
C ALA A 157 5.27 -0.71 1.41
#